data_db36dc5ee283a689417601c692122e6c
#
_entry.id   db36dc5ee283a689417601c692122e6c
#
_cell.length_a   1.000
_cell.length_b   1.000
_cell.length_c   1.000
_cell.angle_alpha   90.00
_cell.angle_beta   90.00
_cell.angle_gamma   90.00
#
_symmetry.space_group_name_H-M   'P 1'
#
loop_
_entity.id
_entity.type
_entity.pdbx_description
1 polymer ?
#
loop_
_entity_poly.entity_id
_entity_poly.type
_entity_poly.pdbx_seq_one_letter_code
_entity_poly.pdbx_strand_id
1 'polypeptide(L)'
;MSEAVKSGAAKRTAGRRTRRAEQARATRRRITDRAHDLFLRQGYAATTIDQIAAEAGVAVQTVYFHFGNKATVLKQILDVLAVGDDEPVPMLDRPWVEQMRDEPDGRRALAIWLSNARAIFTRVAPIMKIVRDAAGADPEMAAQWQTSQQQRLTAQRVLAGHLADKQALRPGLDAEHAADIIFCLVSQEVYLQFTAERGWTPAQWAQWINHTLTATILR
;
A
#
# COMPACT_ATOMS: atom_id res chain seq x y z
N MET A 1 -28.20 34.58 31.66
CA MET A 1 -28.20 34.66 30.18
C MET A 1 -26.82 34.39 29.53
N SER A 2 -25.74 34.01 30.29
CA SER A 2 -24.36 33.93 29.76
C SER A 2 -23.94 32.56 29.26
N GLU A 3 -24.47 31.41 29.73
CA GLU A 3 -24.01 30.06 29.39
C GLU A 3 -24.54 29.53 28.04
N ALA A 4 -25.79 29.85 27.69
CA ALA A 4 -26.38 29.37 26.41
C ALA A 4 -25.69 29.99 25.18
N VAL A 5 -25.19 31.23 25.27
CA VAL A 5 -24.46 31.90 24.18
C VAL A 5 -23.09 31.31 23.96
N LYS A 6 -22.38 30.87 25.01
CA LYS A 6 -21.06 30.21 24.92
C LYS A 6 -21.17 28.82 24.31
N SER A 7 -22.22 28.05 24.62
CA SER A 7 -22.44 26.69 24.08
C SER A 7 -22.74 26.73 22.57
N GLY A 8 -23.53 27.71 22.11
CA GLY A 8 -23.86 27.89 20.68
C GLY A 8 -22.66 28.34 19.82
N ALA A 9 -21.74 29.12 20.38
CA ALA A 9 -20.51 29.52 19.68
C ALA A 9 -19.52 28.36 19.57
N ALA A 10 -19.36 27.55 20.62
CA ALA A 10 -18.49 26.37 20.62
C ALA A 10 -18.98 25.30 19.62
N LYS A 11 -20.28 25.02 19.53
CA LYS A 11 -20.84 24.09 18.53
C LYS A 11 -20.66 24.58 17.10
N ARG A 12 -20.81 25.89 16.84
CA ARG A 12 -20.60 26.47 15.49
C ARG A 12 -19.12 26.44 15.07
N THR A 13 -18.19 26.70 15.99
CA THR A 13 -16.76 26.63 15.71
C THR A 13 -16.30 25.19 15.50
N ALA A 14 -16.81 24.21 16.27
CA ALA A 14 -16.54 22.79 16.07
C ALA A 14 -17.05 22.32 14.69
N GLY A 15 -18.31 22.62 14.33
CA GLY A 15 -18.87 22.26 13.03
C GLY A 15 -18.12 22.90 11.83
N ARG A 16 -17.63 24.13 11.97
CA ARG A 16 -16.81 24.80 10.95
C ARG A 16 -15.43 24.16 10.80
N ARG A 17 -14.81 23.72 11.91
CA ARG A 17 -13.53 23.00 11.88
C ARG A 17 -13.67 21.65 11.22
N THR A 18 -14.70 20.88 11.53
CA THR A 18 -14.99 19.57 10.91
C THR A 18 -15.20 19.70 9.41
N ARG A 19 -16.04 20.64 8.98
CA ARG A 19 -16.31 20.90 7.55
C ARG A 19 -15.05 21.32 6.77
N ARG A 20 -14.18 22.13 7.40
CA ARG A 20 -12.90 22.54 6.79
C ARG A 20 -11.91 21.35 6.67
N ALA A 21 -11.87 20.47 7.67
CA ALA A 21 -11.07 19.26 7.62
C ALA A 21 -11.55 18.28 6.54
N GLU A 22 -12.89 18.11 6.42
CA GLU A 22 -13.49 17.29 5.37
C GLU A 22 -13.21 17.84 3.97
N GLN A 23 -13.30 19.15 3.76
CA GLN A 23 -12.94 19.78 2.49
C GLN A 23 -11.46 19.61 2.15
N ALA A 24 -10.57 19.74 3.15
CA ALA A 24 -9.14 19.52 2.95
C ALA A 24 -8.86 18.06 2.56
N ARG A 25 -9.50 17.08 3.24
CA ARG A 25 -9.40 15.66 2.90
C ARG A 25 -9.90 15.39 1.47
N ALA A 26 -11.08 15.91 1.11
CA ALA A 26 -11.63 15.76 -0.23
C ALA A 26 -10.70 16.36 -1.32
N THR A 27 -10.10 17.53 -1.04
CA THR A 27 -9.11 18.14 -1.94
C THR A 27 -7.86 17.30 -2.08
N ARG A 28 -7.29 16.81 -0.96
CA ARG A 28 -6.13 15.89 -1.00
C ARG A 28 -6.42 14.64 -1.83
N ARG A 29 -7.57 13.99 -1.59
CA ARG A 29 -7.98 12.80 -2.34
C ARG A 29 -8.09 13.09 -3.84
N ARG A 30 -8.74 14.18 -4.22
CA ARG A 30 -8.85 14.57 -5.64
C ARG A 30 -7.48 14.79 -6.28
N ILE A 31 -6.53 15.42 -5.58
CA ILE A 31 -5.16 15.61 -6.06
C ILE A 31 -4.46 14.26 -6.25
N THR A 32 -4.53 13.36 -5.26
CA THR A 32 -3.90 12.03 -5.35
C THR A 32 -4.51 11.16 -6.43
N ASP A 33 -5.83 11.17 -6.62
CA ASP A 33 -6.51 10.40 -7.67
C ASP A 33 -6.06 10.86 -9.07
N ARG A 34 -5.99 12.17 -9.32
CA ARG A 34 -5.53 12.71 -10.60
C ARG A 34 -4.04 12.51 -10.85
N ALA A 35 -3.23 12.65 -9.80
CA ALA A 35 -1.81 12.36 -9.89
C ALA A 35 -1.55 10.87 -10.18
N HIS A 36 -2.31 9.96 -9.56
CA HIS A 36 -2.26 8.53 -9.83
C HIS A 36 -2.51 8.23 -11.32
N ASP A 37 -3.59 8.78 -11.89
CA ASP A 37 -3.90 8.61 -13.29
C ASP A 37 -2.80 9.16 -14.21
N LEU A 38 -2.23 10.33 -13.88
CA LEU A 38 -1.11 10.92 -14.61
C LEU A 38 0.13 10.05 -14.56
N PHE A 39 0.52 9.57 -13.38
CA PHE A 39 1.68 8.68 -13.23
C PHE A 39 1.52 7.40 -14.04
N LEU A 40 0.34 6.80 -14.06
CA LEU A 40 0.09 5.58 -14.86
C LEU A 40 0.15 5.85 -16.37
N ARG A 41 -0.31 7.02 -16.84
CA ARG A 41 -0.34 7.35 -18.27
C ARG A 41 1.03 7.71 -18.84
N GLN A 42 1.84 8.46 -18.11
CA GLN A 42 3.07 9.08 -18.65
C GLN A 42 4.32 8.89 -17.79
N GLY A 43 4.21 8.16 -16.66
CA GLY A 43 5.31 7.92 -15.74
C GLY A 43 5.62 9.09 -14.81
N TYR A 44 6.57 8.85 -13.89
CA TYR A 44 6.94 9.85 -12.87
C TYR A 44 7.66 11.06 -13.46
N ALA A 45 8.66 10.84 -14.33
CA ALA A 45 9.51 11.91 -14.85
C ALA A 45 8.74 12.96 -15.65
N ALA A 46 7.81 12.52 -16.52
CA ALA A 46 7.02 13.39 -17.37
C ALA A 46 5.85 14.10 -16.65
N THR A 47 5.50 13.67 -15.44
CA THR A 47 4.41 14.29 -14.66
C THR A 47 4.93 15.47 -13.87
N THR A 48 4.24 16.63 -13.99
CA THR A 48 4.57 17.87 -13.26
C THR A 48 3.48 18.23 -12.24
N ILE A 49 3.84 19.05 -11.24
CA ILE A 49 2.87 19.58 -10.26
C ILE A 49 1.80 20.44 -10.94
N ASP A 50 2.18 21.20 -12.00
CA ASP A 50 1.23 22.03 -12.77
C ASP A 50 0.17 21.15 -13.46
N GLN A 51 0.56 20.05 -14.07
CA GLN A 51 -0.37 19.09 -14.67
C GLN A 51 -1.30 18.47 -13.62
N ILE A 52 -0.75 18.08 -12.46
CA ILE A 52 -1.53 17.52 -11.35
C ILE A 52 -2.56 18.55 -10.87
N ALA A 53 -2.17 19.82 -10.70
CA ALA A 53 -3.04 20.88 -10.26
C ALA A 53 -4.15 21.15 -11.28
N ALA A 54 -3.81 21.21 -12.57
CA ALA A 54 -4.76 21.43 -13.66
C ALA A 54 -5.80 20.31 -13.73
N GLU A 55 -5.36 19.04 -13.71
CA GLU A 55 -6.27 17.88 -13.73
C GLU A 55 -7.14 17.78 -12.46
N ALA A 56 -6.58 18.16 -11.29
CA ALA A 56 -7.34 18.19 -10.05
C ALA A 56 -8.28 19.41 -9.92
N GLY A 57 -8.20 20.38 -10.84
CA GLY A 57 -9.00 21.60 -10.76
C GLY A 57 -8.69 22.45 -9.52
N VAL A 58 -7.39 22.58 -9.18
CA VAL A 58 -6.91 23.37 -8.05
C VAL A 58 -5.76 24.29 -8.47
N ALA A 59 -5.49 25.33 -7.67
CA ALA A 59 -4.28 26.12 -7.87
C ALA A 59 -3.01 25.32 -7.55
N VAL A 60 -1.91 25.58 -8.25
CA VAL A 60 -0.60 24.93 -8.05
C VAL A 60 -0.14 25.09 -6.60
N GLN A 61 -0.33 26.26 -5.99
CA GLN A 61 -0.05 26.50 -4.57
C GLN A 61 -0.82 25.59 -3.62
N THR A 62 -2.01 25.13 -4.02
CA THR A 62 -2.81 24.19 -3.22
C THR A 62 -2.13 22.83 -3.17
N VAL A 63 -1.54 22.37 -4.29
CA VAL A 63 -0.77 21.11 -4.31
C VAL A 63 0.48 21.23 -3.43
N TYR A 64 1.24 22.31 -3.57
CA TYR A 64 2.40 22.57 -2.71
C TYR A 64 2.03 22.68 -1.23
N PHE A 65 0.93 23.33 -0.90
CA PHE A 65 0.45 23.45 0.48
C PHE A 65 0.14 22.08 1.11
N HIS A 66 -0.44 21.16 0.34
CA HIS A 66 -0.83 19.83 0.86
C HIS A 66 0.31 18.81 0.85
N PHE A 67 1.24 18.89 -0.09
CA PHE A 67 2.21 17.82 -0.33
C PHE A 67 3.68 18.28 -0.37
N GLY A 68 3.94 19.55 -0.60
CA GLY A 68 5.30 20.07 -0.71
C GLY A 68 5.98 19.76 -2.04
N ASN A 69 5.99 18.49 -2.48
CA ASN A 69 6.60 18.10 -3.75
C ASN A 69 5.87 16.91 -4.41
N LYS A 70 6.30 16.53 -5.61
CA LYS A 70 5.73 15.44 -6.42
C LYS A 70 5.97 14.07 -5.79
N ALA A 71 7.11 13.85 -5.16
CA ALA A 71 7.43 12.59 -4.50
C ALA A 71 6.52 12.33 -3.30
N THR A 72 6.18 13.37 -2.53
CA THR A 72 5.21 13.26 -1.42
C THR A 72 3.80 12.92 -1.92
N VAL A 73 3.39 13.46 -3.10
CA VAL A 73 2.11 13.05 -3.73
C VAL A 73 2.13 11.56 -4.04
N LEU A 74 3.19 11.07 -4.68
CA LEU A 74 3.34 9.66 -5.02
C LEU A 74 3.38 8.76 -3.77
N LYS A 75 4.12 9.18 -2.75
CA LYS A 75 4.14 8.45 -1.45
C LYS A 75 2.74 8.32 -0.86
N GLN A 76 1.96 9.39 -0.84
CA GLN A 76 0.57 9.36 -0.33
C GLN A 76 -0.32 8.42 -1.15
N ILE A 77 -0.13 8.35 -2.47
CA ILE A 77 -0.83 7.38 -3.33
C ILE A 77 -0.47 5.96 -2.92
N LEU A 78 0.81 5.65 -2.74
CA LEU A 78 1.27 4.33 -2.32
C LEU A 78 0.71 3.93 -0.96
N ASP A 79 0.74 4.85 0.02
CA ASP A 79 0.22 4.60 1.36
C ASP A 79 -1.27 4.22 1.31
N VAL A 80 -2.09 4.94 0.53
CA VAL A 80 -3.53 4.64 0.35
C VAL A 80 -3.74 3.33 -0.40
N LEU A 81 -3.00 3.08 -1.48
CA LEU A 81 -3.15 1.87 -2.27
C LEU A 81 -2.72 0.60 -1.51
N ALA A 82 -1.71 0.70 -0.65
CA ALA A 82 -1.22 -0.43 0.15
C ALA A 82 -2.28 -0.93 1.13
N VAL A 83 -2.99 -0.02 1.80
CA VAL A 83 -4.03 -0.39 2.78
C VAL A 83 -5.43 -0.48 2.17
N GLY A 84 -5.69 0.20 1.06
CA GLY A 84 -6.95 0.18 0.33
C GLY A 84 -7.96 1.26 0.74
N ASP A 85 -7.62 2.08 1.72
CA ASP A 85 -8.41 3.21 2.21
C ASP A 85 -7.49 4.31 2.78
N ASP A 86 -8.06 5.42 3.24
CA ASP A 86 -7.35 6.54 3.85
C ASP A 86 -7.45 6.58 5.39
N GLU A 87 -7.78 5.44 6.01
CA GLU A 87 -7.80 5.31 7.47
C GLU A 87 -6.38 5.22 8.04
N PRO A 88 -6.11 5.87 9.19
CA PRO A 88 -4.77 5.89 9.80
C PRO A 88 -4.47 4.60 10.58
N VAL A 89 -4.75 3.43 9.98
CA VAL A 89 -4.47 2.11 10.57
C VAL A 89 -3.34 1.45 9.77
N PRO A 90 -2.18 1.18 10.38
CA PRO A 90 -1.08 0.49 9.71
C PRO A 90 -1.50 -0.87 9.13
N MET A 91 -0.85 -1.30 8.05
CA MET A 91 -1.19 -2.55 7.37
C MET A 91 -1.16 -3.77 8.32
N LEU A 92 -0.16 -3.84 9.21
CA LEU A 92 0.00 -4.97 10.14
C LEU A 92 -0.95 -4.96 11.33
N ASP A 93 -1.69 -3.84 11.53
CA ASP A 93 -2.72 -3.70 12.57
C ASP A 93 -4.15 -3.89 12.00
N ARG A 94 -4.26 -4.34 10.76
CA ARG A 94 -5.54 -4.59 10.09
C ARG A 94 -6.18 -5.90 10.58
N PRO A 95 -7.53 -5.99 10.65
CA PRO A 95 -8.24 -7.18 11.16
C PRO A 95 -7.86 -8.50 10.47
N TRP A 96 -7.54 -8.46 9.18
CA TRP A 96 -7.12 -9.66 8.45
C TRP A 96 -5.76 -10.20 8.91
N VAL A 97 -4.88 -9.36 9.47
CA VAL A 97 -3.61 -9.80 10.08
C VAL A 97 -3.87 -10.51 11.39
N GLU A 98 -4.81 -10.02 12.21
CA GLU A 98 -5.26 -10.73 13.41
C GLU A 98 -5.89 -12.08 13.04
N GLN A 99 -6.78 -12.10 12.03
CA GLN A 99 -7.36 -13.34 11.53
C GLN A 99 -6.29 -14.36 11.10
N MET A 100 -5.23 -13.91 10.42
CA MET A 100 -4.09 -14.77 10.03
C MET A 100 -3.31 -15.28 11.26
N ARG A 101 -3.13 -14.42 12.26
CA ARG A 101 -2.44 -14.79 13.52
C ARG A 101 -3.21 -15.86 14.29
N ASP A 102 -4.53 -15.70 14.38
CA ASP A 102 -5.41 -16.56 15.16
C ASP A 102 -5.75 -17.90 14.45
N GLU A 103 -5.56 -17.97 13.13
CA GLU A 103 -5.80 -19.20 12.37
C GLU A 103 -4.77 -20.29 12.76
N PRO A 104 -5.20 -21.41 13.35
CA PRO A 104 -4.28 -22.45 13.84
C PRO A 104 -3.61 -23.26 12.72
N ASP A 105 -4.26 -23.38 11.56
CA ASP A 105 -3.71 -24.12 10.40
C ASP A 105 -2.81 -23.23 9.58
N GLY A 106 -1.52 -23.59 9.44
CA GLY A 106 -0.52 -22.82 8.70
C GLY A 106 -0.84 -22.65 7.21
N ARG A 107 -1.51 -23.61 6.58
CA ARG A 107 -1.94 -23.50 5.16
C ARG A 107 -3.06 -22.48 5.00
N ARG A 108 -3.99 -22.43 5.94
CA ARG A 108 -5.07 -21.43 5.95
C ARG A 108 -4.52 -20.05 6.30
N ALA A 109 -3.60 -19.95 7.28
CA ALA A 109 -2.94 -18.69 7.60
C ALA A 109 -2.20 -18.11 6.38
N LEU A 110 -1.46 -18.94 5.65
CA LEU A 110 -0.81 -18.55 4.39
C LEU A 110 -1.84 -18.10 3.33
N ALA A 111 -2.94 -18.82 3.18
CA ALA A 111 -3.99 -18.47 2.21
C ALA A 111 -4.67 -17.12 2.53
N ILE A 112 -4.92 -16.80 3.81
CA ILE A 112 -5.42 -15.49 4.25
C ILE A 112 -4.44 -14.39 3.83
N TRP A 113 -3.14 -14.57 4.13
CA TRP A 113 -2.10 -13.62 3.75
C TRP A 113 -2.04 -13.37 2.25
N LEU A 114 -2.00 -14.44 1.45
CA LEU A 114 -1.88 -14.35 0.00
C LEU A 114 -3.12 -13.76 -0.68
N SER A 115 -4.31 -13.97 -0.11
CA SER A 115 -5.53 -13.32 -0.58
C SER A 115 -5.44 -11.80 -0.44
N ASN A 116 -4.91 -11.31 0.68
CA ASN A 116 -4.68 -9.88 0.91
C ASN A 116 -3.52 -9.35 0.06
N ALA A 117 -2.42 -10.10 -0.08
CA ALA A 117 -1.30 -9.75 -0.96
C ALA A 117 -1.77 -9.55 -2.41
N ARG A 118 -2.65 -10.44 -2.92
CA ARG A 118 -3.28 -10.27 -4.24
C ARG A 118 -4.03 -8.95 -4.36
N ALA A 119 -4.87 -8.62 -3.39
CA ALA A 119 -5.65 -7.38 -3.40
C ALA A 119 -4.74 -6.15 -3.35
N ILE A 120 -3.68 -6.18 -2.55
CA ILE A 120 -2.65 -5.12 -2.47
C ILE A 120 -1.92 -4.98 -3.81
N PHE A 121 -1.37 -6.07 -4.37
CA PHE A 121 -0.61 -6.00 -5.62
C PHE A 121 -1.44 -5.56 -6.82
N THR A 122 -2.72 -5.92 -6.88
CA THR A 122 -3.63 -5.43 -7.92
C THR A 122 -3.68 -3.89 -7.95
N ARG A 123 -3.58 -3.24 -6.80
CA ARG A 123 -3.58 -1.77 -6.68
C ARG A 123 -2.19 -1.16 -6.78
N VAL A 124 -1.21 -1.75 -6.09
CA VAL A 124 0.11 -1.16 -5.84
C VAL A 124 1.11 -1.45 -6.95
N ALA A 125 1.09 -2.64 -7.56
CA ALA A 125 2.14 -3.08 -8.46
C ALA A 125 2.36 -2.15 -9.69
N PRO A 126 1.32 -1.60 -10.34
CA PRO A 126 1.52 -0.68 -11.45
C PRO A 126 2.28 0.60 -11.05
N ILE A 127 1.95 1.17 -9.89
CA ILE A 127 2.64 2.37 -9.38
C ILE A 127 4.05 2.04 -8.87
N MET A 128 4.25 0.90 -8.22
CA MET A 128 5.58 0.48 -7.78
C MET A 128 6.53 0.20 -8.94
N LYS A 129 6.02 -0.24 -10.08
CA LYS A 129 6.82 -0.30 -11.32
C LYS A 129 7.35 1.08 -11.71
N ILE A 130 6.53 2.11 -11.63
CA ILE A 130 6.93 3.49 -11.95
C ILE A 130 7.99 3.99 -10.97
N VAL A 131 7.84 3.71 -9.68
CA VAL A 131 8.86 4.04 -8.65
C VAL A 131 10.18 3.35 -8.97
N ARG A 132 10.15 2.05 -9.24
CA ARG A 132 11.36 1.26 -9.57
C ARG A 132 12.05 1.77 -10.83
N ASP A 133 11.28 2.02 -11.89
CA ASP A 133 11.82 2.48 -13.16
C ASP A 133 12.45 3.89 -13.05
N ALA A 134 11.93 4.73 -12.14
CA ALA A 134 12.48 6.07 -11.87
C ALA A 134 13.64 6.06 -10.86
N ALA A 135 13.80 5.03 -10.06
CA ALA A 135 14.78 4.97 -8.96
C ALA A 135 16.24 5.08 -9.42
N GLY A 136 16.54 4.70 -10.66
CA GLY A 136 17.90 4.83 -11.22
C GLY A 136 18.32 6.28 -11.53
N ALA A 137 17.36 7.20 -11.67
CA ALA A 137 17.59 8.58 -12.07
C ALA A 137 17.12 9.62 -11.03
N ASP A 138 16.33 9.22 -10.06
CA ASP A 138 15.71 10.10 -9.07
C ASP A 138 15.97 9.57 -7.65
N PRO A 139 16.75 10.33 -6.82
CA PRO A 139 17.08 9.91 -5.45
C PRO A 139 15.86 9.75 -4.53
N GLU A 140 14.80 10.54 -4.71
CA GLU A 140 13.57 10.41 -3.90
C GLU A 140 12.83 9.10 -4.25
N MET A 141 12.84 8.71 -5.53
CA MET A 141 12.29 7.42 -5.98
C MET A 141 13.15 6.25 -5.53
N ALA A 142 14.46 6.38 -5.52
CA ALA A 142 15.37 5.37 -4.97
C ALA A 142 15.11 5.15 -3.47
N ALA A 143 14.98 6.22 -2.69
CA ALA A 143 14.65 6.15 -1.26
C ALA A 143 13.25 5.53 -1.03
N GLN A 144 12.25 5.92 -1.83
CA GLN A 144 10.90 5.35 -1.75
C GLN A 144 10.90 3.85 -2.08
N TRP A 145 11.65 3.45 -3.10
CA TRP A 145 11.83 2.04 -3.45
C TRP A 145 12.43 1.25 -2.31
N GLN A 146 13.54 1.69 -1.74
CA GLN A 146 14.21 1.05 -0.60
C GLN A 146 13.28 0.93 0.61
N THR A 147 12.56 2.00 0.95
CA THR A 147 11.58 2.01 2.04
C THR A 147 10.49 0.96 1.82
N SER A 148 9.94 0.87 0.61
CA SER A 148 8.89 -0.09 0.27
C SER A 148 9.41 -1.53 0.34
N GLN A 149 10.65 -1.80 -0.08
CA GLN A 149 11.25 -3.13 0.01
C GLN A 149 11.49 -3.53 1.47
N GLN A 150 11.95 -2.61 2.32
CA GLN A 150 12.14 -2.87 3.75
C GLN A 150 10.81 -3.17 4.46
N GLN A 151 9.77 -2.39 4.18
CA GLN A 151 8.43 -2.62 4.74
C GLN A 151 7.87 -3.98 4.31
N ARG A 152 8.07 -4.34 3.04
CA ARG A 152 7.65 -5.64 2.51
C ARG A 152 8.39 -6.80 3.19
N LEU A 153 9.71 -6.71 3.36
CA LEU A 153 10.48 -7.73 4.08
C LEU A 153 10.00 -7.88 5.53
N THR A 154 9.78 -6.76 6.22
CA THR A 154 9.23 -6.78 7.59
C THR A 154 7.88 -7.52 7.64
N ALA A 155 7.00 -7.28 6.68
CA ALA A 155 5.72 -7.97 6.59
C ALA A 155 5.88 -9.49 6.36
N GLN A 156 6.83 -9.91 5.50
CA GLN A 156 7.07 -11.34 5.27
C GLN A 156 7.68 -12.05 6.50
N ARG A 157 8.52 -11.35 7.27
CA ARG A 157 9.02 -11.86 8.56
C ARG A 157 7.90 -12.09 9.57
N VAL A 158 6.89 -11.21 9.61
CA VAL A 158 5.71 -11.41 10.46
C VAL A 158 4.96 -12.68 10.08
N LEU A 159 4.69 -12.91 8.80
CA LEU A 159 4.06 -14.15 8.34
C LEU A 159 4.90 -15.38 8.68
N ALA A 160 6.18 -15.36 8.31
CA ALA A 160 7.09 -16.51 8.51
C ALA A 160 7.26 -16.85 9.99
N GLY A 161 7.33 -15.84 10.88
CA GLY A 161 7.36 -16.03 12.33
C GLY A 161 6.11 -16.75 12.82
N HIS A 162 4.93 -16.32 12.40
CA HIS A 162 3.68 -16.98 12.79
C HIS A 162 3.55 -18.42 12.24
N LEU A 163 4.07 -18.68 11.03
CA LEU A 163 4.12 -20.04 10.51
C LEU A 163 5.09 -20.93 11.31
N ALA A 164 6.21 -20.38 11.77
CA ALA A 164 7.17 -21.07 12.64
C ALA A 164 6.56 -21.37 14.03
N ASP A 165 5.91 -20.39 14.67
CA ASP A 165 5.23 -20.56 15.96
C ASP A 165 4.16 -21.66 15.91
N LYS A 166 3.45 -21.79 14.79
CA LYS A 166 2.49 -22.86 14.52
C LYS A 166 3.17 -24.20 14.17
N GLN A 167 4.50 -24.24 14.15
CA GLN A 167 5.26 -25.41 13.69
C GLN A 167 4.84 -25.87 12.28
N ALA A 168 4.40 -24.97 11.42
CA ALA A 168 3.90 -25.27 10.09
C ALA A 168 5.00 -25.33 9.03
N LEU A 169 6.19 -24.77 9.31
CA LEU A 169 7.32 -24.82 8.37
C LEU A 169 7.85 -26.25 8.22
N ARG A 170 8.34 -26.54 7.03
CA ARG A 170 8.99 -27.83 6.73
C ARG A 170 10.24 -28.04 7.59
N PRO A 171 10.60 -29.28 7.94
CA PRO A 171 11.82 -29.56 8.71
C PRO A 171 13.06 -28.96 8.06
N GLY A 172 13.90 -28.29 8.86
CA GLY A 172 15.14 -27.66 8.41
C GLY A 172 15.00 -26.27 7.81
N LEU A 173 13.77 -25.73 7.68
CA LEU A 173 13.53 -24.35 7.23
C LEU A 173 13.17 -23.49 8.45
N ASP A 174 14.01 -22.50 8.76
CA ASP A 174 13.72 -21.49 9.80
C ASP A 174 12.89 -20.32 9.26
N ALA A 175 12.45 -19.45 10.17
CA ALA A 175 11.58 -18.31 9.82
C ALA A 175 12.25 -17.27 8.93
N GLU A 176 13.57 -17.02 9.08
CA GLU A 176 14.29 -16.04 8.25
C GLU A 176 14.41 -16.52 6.81
N HIS A 177 14.83 -17.74 6.59
CA HIS A 177 14.88 -18.31 5.23
C HIS A 177 13.48 -18.46 4.61
N ALA A 178 12.47 -18.79 5.41
CA ALA A 178 11.08 -18.79 4.93
C ALA A 178 10.63 -17.38 4.50
N ALA A 179 10.97 -16.34 5.29
CA ALA A 179 10.68 -14.96 4.94
C ALA A 179 11.38 -14.53 3.64
N ASP A 180 12.63 -14.93 3.42
CA ASP A 180 13.37 -14.66 2.19
C ASP A 180 12.70 -15.31 0.96
N ILE A 181 12.30 -16.58 1.07
CA ILE A 181 11.57 -17.28 0.00
C ILE A 181 10.26 -16.56 -0.32
N ILE A 182 9.48 -16.21 0.72
CA ILE A 182 8.22 -15.47 0.54
C ILE A 182 8.51 -14.10 -0.07
N PHE A 183 9.52 -13.38 0.41
CA PHE A 183 9.90 -12.07 -0.12
C PHE A 183 10.24 -12.11 -1.61
N CYS A 184 10.97 -13.11 -2.08
CA CYS A 184 11.32 -13.26 -3.48
C CYS A 184 10.11 -13.62 -4.35
N LEU A 185 9.29 -14.56 -3.92
CA LEU A 185 8.18 -15.09 -4.71
C LEU A 185 6.94 -14.20 -4.64
N VAL A 186 6.63 -13.61 -3.48
CA VAL A 186 5.52 -12.68 -3.28
C VAL A 186 6.03 -11.25 -3.48
N SER A 187 6.38 -10.92 -4.73
CA SER A 187 6.86 -9.59 -5.11
C SER A 187 5.99 -8.98 -6.21
N GLN A 188 5.99 -7.65 -6.28
CA GLN A 188 5.29 -6.95 -7.36
C GLN A 188 5.88 -7.25 -8.73
N GLU A 189 7.19 -7.57 -8.81
CA GLU A 189 7.87 -7.96 -10.04
C GLU A 189 7.31 -9.29 -10.56
N VAL A 190 7.30 -10.32 -9.71
CA VAL A 190 6.74 -11.63 -10.06
C VAL A 190 5.25 -11.50 -10.41
N TYR A 191 4.49 -10.70 -9.64
CA TYR A 191 3.09 -10.44 -9.94
C TYR A 191 2.91 -9.83 -11.34
N LEU A 192 3.67 -8.79 -11.70
CA LEU A 192 3.59 -8.13 -13.00
C LEU A 192 4.07 -9.01 -14.15
N GLN A 193 5.11 -9.82 -13.95
CA GLN A 193 5.55 -10.78 -14.96
C GLN A 193 4.41 -11.74 -15.35
N PHE A 194 3.66 -12.25 -14.38
CA PHE A 194 2.52 -13.12 -14.67
C PHE A 194 1.33 -12.34 -15.25
N THR A 195 0.96 -11.22 -14.63
CA THR A 195 -0.31 -10.56 -14.98
C THR A 195 -0.18 -9.62 -16.17
N ALA A 196 0.85 -8.78 -16.23
CA ALA A 196 1.03 -7.80 -17.30
C ALA A 196 1.74 -8.38 -18.53
N GLU A 197 2.73 -9.29 -18.34
CA GLU A 197 3.52 -9.80 -19.46
C GLU A 197 2.99 -11.14 -20.00
N ARG A 198 2.45 -12.00 -19.11
CA ARG A 198 1.96 -13.33 -19.49
C ARG A 198 0.44 -13.43 -19.56
N GLY A 199 -0.29 -12.34 -19.22
CA GLY A 199 -1.74 -12.26 -19.33
C GLY A 199 -2.54 -13.10 -18.31
N TRP A 200 -1.92 -13.49 -17.20
CA TRP A 200 -2.63 -14.17 -16.13
C TRP A 200 -3.57 -13.22 -15.41
N THR A 201 -4.69 -13.77 -14.97
CA THR A 201 -5.54 -13.03 -14.02
C THR A 201 -4.88 -12.98 -12.63
N PRO A 202 -5.20 -11.96 -11.81
CA PRO A 202 -4.76 -11.92 -10.40
C PRO A 202 -5.15 -13.17 -9.61
N ALA A 203 -6.28 -13.81 -9.96
CA ALA A 203 -6.72 -15.05 -9.34
C ALA A 203 -5.83 -16.25 -9.69
N GLN A 204 -5.42 -16.38 -10.95
CA GLN A 204 -4.50 -17.43 -11.39
C GLN A 204 -3.13 -17.28 -10.72
N TRP A 205 -2.62 -16.05 -10.62
CA TRP A 205 -1.38 -15.79 -9.87
C TRP A 205 -1.53 -16.18 -8.40
N ALA A 206 -2.62 -15.81 -7.74
CA ALA A 206 -2.85 -16.14 -6.32
C ALA A 206 -2.95 -17.65 -6.08
N GLN A 207 -3.57 -18.40 -6.99
CA GLN A 207 -3.63 -19.85 -6.91
C GLN A 207 -2.25 -20.48 -7.07
N TRP A 208 -1.49 -20.03 -8.06
CA TRP A 208 -0.14 -20.51 -8.33
C TRP A 208 0.80 -20.25 -7.15
N ILE A 209 0.83 -19.01 -6.62
CA ILE A 209 1.73 -18.65 -5.52
C ILE A 209 1.39 -19.40 -4.23
N ASN A 210 0.09 -19.59 -3.96
CA ASN A 210 -0.35 -20.37 -2.80
C ASN A 210 0.12 -21.85 -2.90
N HIS A 211 -0.05 -22.46 -4.06
CA HIS A 211 0.42 -23.82 -4.31
C HIS A 211 1.94 -23.91 -4.17
N THR A 212 2.67 -23.00 -4.80
CA THR A 212 4.13 -22.96 -4.80
C THR A 212 4.71 -22.79 -3.39
N LEU A 213 4.19 -21.81 -2.63
CA LEU A 213 4.67 -21.59 -1.26
C LEU A 213 4.26 -22.74 -0.33
N THR A 214 3.04 -23.27 -0.46
CA THR A 214 2.63 -24.46 0.31
C THR A 214 3.60 -25.62 0.11
N ALA A 215 3.96 -25.90 -1.14
CA ALA A 215 4.90 -26.99 -1.46
C ALA A 215 6.35 -26.69 -1.06
N THR A 216 6.75 -25.41 -1.02
CA THR A 216 8.14 -25.00 -0.80
C THR A 216 8.48 -24.82 0.68
N ILE A 217 7.58 -24.19 1.46
CA ILE A 217 7.87 -23.78 2.84
C ILE A 217 7.08 -24.53 3.91
N LEU A 218 5.94 -25.15 3.57
CA LEU A 218 5.11 -25.85 4.57
C LEU A 218 5.35 -27.36 4.55
N ARG A 219 5.12 -28.00 5.71
CA ARG A 219 5.14 -29.45 5.87
C ARG A 219 3.80 -30.11 5.48
#